data_dedde61972adc0b831e843e2153da29b
#
_entry.id   dedde61972adc0b831e843e2153da29b
#
_cell.length_a   1.000
_cell.length_b   1.000
_cell.length_c   1.000
_cell.angle_alpha   90.00
_cell.angle_beta   90.00
_cell.angle_gamma   90.00
#
_symmetry.space_group_name_H-M   'P 1'
#
loop_
_entity.id
_entity.type
_entity.pdbx_description
1 polymer ?
#
loop_
_entity_poly.entity_id
_entity_poly.type
_entity_poly.pdbx_seq_one_letter_code
_entity_poly.pdbx_strand_id
1 'polypeptide(L)'
;MENKELKDIQEKYHEMQQNEKWLPIYFAFEKLLLESDSEEYLELHYNYLKDRRKEALYHYIKNAFGKRIGKDCVSLFLKIKFEQEKDFIAQGDIIQILGNLKSNYAEKIALDYIHDDNQDIRYRCIIVLGWVGTSKVLSALNERMLNDESGRLRGYAATAMRQIWYNHPKSKDEIAGLIKKAINDEIDNEALVGMIITIQDMYRKKLGLKESTYGDVSGNVLEAKDKTIKFLFKL
;
A
#
# COMPACT_ATOMS: atom_id res chain seq x y z
N MET A 1 15.52 -30.50 -20.77
CA MET A 1 14.19 -31.11 -20.50
C MET A 1 13.33 -30.00 -19.92
N GLU A 2 12.25 -29.65 -20.59
CA GLU A 2 11.28 -28.71 -19.99
C GLU A 2 10.77 -29.31 -18.69
N ASN A 3 10.78 -28.50 -17.64
CA ASN A 3 10.28 -28.91 -16.34
C ASN A 3 8.76 -29.18 -16.47
N LYS A 4 8.33 -30.43 -16.31
CA LYS A 4 6.94 -30.85 -16.48
C LYS A 4 5.99 -30.01 -15.58
N GLU A 5 6.45 -29.63 -14.39
CA GLU A 5 5.67 -28.86 -13.43
C GLU A 5 5.41 -27.42 -13.93
N LEU A 6 6.43 -26.77 -14.53
CA LEU A 6 6.25 -25.44 -15.12
C LEU A 6 5.24 -25.47 -16.27
N LYS A 7 5.24 -26.55 -17.07
CA LYS A 7 4.26 -26.74 -18.13
C LYS A 7 2.85 -26.88 -17.57
N ASP A 8 2.66 -27.67 -16.53
CA ASP A 8 1.37 -27.85 -15.86
C ASP A 8 0.84 -26.51 -15.30
N ILE A 9 1.72 -25.64 -14.76
CA ILE A 9 1.37 -24.29 -14.31
C ILE A 9 0.91 -23.42 -15.48
N GLN A 10 1.62 -23.44 -16.61
CA GLN A 10 1.29 -22.68 -17.81
C GLN A 10 -0.06 -23.11 -18.41
N GLU A 11 -0.32 -24.41 -18.49
CA GLU A 11 -1.57 -24.96 -18.98
C GLU A 11 -2.76 -24.52 -18.11
N LYS A 12 -2.63 -24.62 -16.78
CA LYS A 12 -3.67 -24.14 -15.84
C LYS A 12 -3.90 -22.63 -15.94
N TYR A 13 -2.83 -21.84 -16.11
CA TYR A 13 -2.97 -20.40 -16.32
C TYR A 13 -3.75 -20.08 -17.58
N HIS A 14 -3.43 -20.76 -18.68
CA HIS A 14 -4.14 -20.61 -19.95
C HIS A 14 -5.61 -21.00 -19.83
N GLU A 15 -5.91 -22.11 -19.15
CA GLU A 15 -7.28 -22.54 -18.89
C GLU A 15 -8.06 -21.49 -18.08
N MET A 16 -7.46 -20.92 -17.03
CA MET A 16 -8.08 -19.86 -16.24
C MET A 16 -8.38 -18.59 -17.05
N GLN A 17 -7.54 -18.25 -18.01
CA GLN A 17 -7.79 -17.10 -18.88
C GLN A 17 -9.02 -17.28 -19.78
N GLN A 18 -9.33 -18.51 -20.17
CA GLN A 18 -10.44 -18.83 -21.06
C GLN A 18 -11.75 -19.18 -20.33
N ASN A 19 -11.67 -19.54 -19.04
CA ASN A 19 -12.80 -20.03 -18.28
C ASN A 19 -13.37 -18.95 -17.35
N GLU A 20 -14.67 -18.66 -17.44
CA GLU A 20 -15.35 -17.74 -16.51
C GLU A 20 -15.36 -18.28 -15.09
N LYS A 21 -15.48 -19.61 -14.91
CA LYS A 21 -15.44 -20.30 -13.61
C LYS A 21 -14.02 -20.72 -13.25
N TRP A 22 -13.07 -19.83 -13.34
CA TRP A 22 -11.63 -20.08 -13.13
C TRP A 22 -11.22 -20.34 -11.68
N LEU A 23 -12.01 -19.89 -10.71
CA LEU A 23 -11.61 -19.92 -9.27
C LEU A 23 -11.27 -21.33 -8.74
N PRO A 24 -12.01 -22.42 -9.07
CA PRO A 24 -11.61 -23.77 -8.66
C PRO A 24 -10.25 -24.20 -9.24
N ILE A 25 -9.93 -23.76 -10.48
CA ILE A 25 -8.65 -24.07 -11.15
C ILE A 25 -7.51 -23.32 -10.44
N TYR A 26 -7.78 -22.11 -9.98
CA TYR A 26 -6.80 -21.26 -9.30
C TYR A 26 -6.16 -21.91 -8.08
N PHE A 27 -6.91 -22.61 -7.25
CA PHE A 27 -6.35 -23.25 -6.05
C PHE A 27 -5.30 -24.34 -6.40
N ALA A 28 -5.53 -25.11 -7.44
CA ALA A 28 -4.56 -26.09 -7.92
C ALA A 28 -3.36 -25.42 -8.59
N PHE A 29 -3.59 -24.37 -9.35
CA PHE A 29 -2.56 -23.52 -9.95
C PHE A 29 -1.69 -22.86 -8.89
N GLU A 30 -2.29 -22.19 -7.89
CA GLU A 30 -1.57 -21.51 -6.82
C GLU A 30 -0.65 -22.47 -6.06
N LYS A 31 -1.13 -23.68 -5.75
CA LYS A 31 -0.32 -24.70 -5.07
C LYS A 31 0.95 -25.02 -5.87
N LEU A 32 0.82 -25.26 -7.17
CA LEU A 32 1.97 -25.55 -8.04
C LEU A 32 2.89 -24.33 -8.18
N LEU A 33 2.31 -23.14 -8.39
CA LEU A 33 3.08 -21.91 -8.54
C LEU A 33 3.94 -21.58 -7.31
N LEU A 34 3.47 -21.92 -6.11
CA LEU A 34 4.14 -21.64 -4.84
C LEU A 34 5.00 -22.79 -4.33
N GLU A 35 5.18 -23.88 -5.09
CA GLU A 35 5.93 -25.05 -4.67
C GLU A 35 7.45 -24.78 -4.60
N SER A 36 7.95 -23.82 -5.39
CA SER A 36 9.35 -23.43 -5.42
C SER A 36 9.52 -21.92 -5.46
N ASP A 37 10.56 -21.41 -4.82
CA ASP A 37 11.06 -20.04 -4.92
C ASP A 37 12.30 -19.93 -5.82
N SER A 38 12.53 -20.93 -6.71
CA SER A 38 13.58 -20.83 -7.73
C SER A 38 13.29 -19.68 -8.70
N GLU A 39 14.34 -19.18 -9.36
CA GLU A 39 14.25 -18.08 -10.31
C GLU A 39 13.21 -18.34 -11.41
N GLU A 40 13.13 -19.55 -11.92
CA GLU A 40 12.18 -19.95 -12.96
C GLU A 40 10.72 -19.79 -12.51
N TYR A 41 10.40 -20.19 -11.27
CA TYR A 41 9.06 -20.05 -10.68
C TYR A 41 8.72 -18.58 -10.36
N LEU A 42 9.72 -17.82 -9.91
CA LEU A 42 9.56 -16.38 -9.64
C LEU A 42 9.34 -15.59 -10.93
N GLU A 43 10.09 -15.91 -11.99
CA GLU A 43 9.90 -15.31 -13.33
C GLU A 43 8.49 -15.60 -13.87
N LEU A 44 8.05 -16.85 -13.77
CA LEU A 44 6.72 -17.24 -14.22
C LEU A 44 5.63 -16.50 -13.44
N HIS A 45 5.74 -16.42 -12.11
CA HIS A 45 4.82 -15.68 -11.25
C HIS A 45 4.79 -14.19 -11.61
N TYR A 46 5.95 -13.60 -11.82
CA TYR A 46 6.07 -12.20 -12.22
C TYR A 46 5.46 -11.90 -13.59
N ASN A 47 5.65 -12.80 -14.55
CA ASN A 47 5.02 -12.66 -15.87
C ASN A 47 3.49 -12.71 -15.78
N TYR A 48 2.94 -13.55 -14.91
CA TYR A 48 1.49 -13.58 -14.68
C TYR A 48 0.99 -12.34 -13.93
N LEU A 49 1.78 -11.74 -13.05
CA LEU A 49 1.45 -10.46 -12.41
C LEU A 49 1.28 -9.34 -13.43
N LYS A 50 2.02 -9.37 -14.53
CA LYS A 50 1.92 -8.35 -15.61
C LYS A 50 0.70 -8.56 -16.51
N ASP A 51 0.06 -9.72 -16.47
CA ASP A 51 -1.14 -10.00 -17.24
C ASP A 51 -2.41 -9.55 -16.52
N ARG A 52 -2.96 -8.43 -16.96
CA ARG A 52 -4.11 -7.76 -16.32
C ARG A 52 -5.43 -7.98 -17.06
N ARG A 53 -5.48 -8.93 -18.03
CA ARG A 53 -6.68 -9.21 -18.84
C ARG A 53 -7.90 -9.61 -18.01
N LYS A 54 -7.68 -10.29 -16.87
CA LYS A 54 -8.71 -10.60 -15.87
C LYS A 54 -8.37 -9.97 -14.54
N GLU A 55 -9.01 -8.87 -14.21
CA GLU A 55 -8.75 -8.08 -13.00
C GLU A 55 -8.79 -8.92 -11.71
N ALA A 56 -9.85 -9.72 -11.53
CA ALA A 56 -9.96 -10.56 -10.35
C ALA A 56 -8.80 -11.58 -10.25
N LEU A 57 -8.44 -12.24 -11.35
CA LEU A 57 -7.32 -13.20 -11.37
C LEU A 57 -5.98 -12.50 -11.08
N TYR A 58 -5.76 -11.33 -11.66
CA TYR A 58 -4.59 -10.51 -11.39
C TYR A 58 -4.43 -10.22 -9.89
N HIS A 59 -5.51 -9.85 -9.18
CA HIS A 59 -5.45 -9.60 -7.74
C HIS A 59 -5.09 -10.86 -6.93
N TYR A 60 -5.62 -12.03 -7.33
CA TYR A 60 -5.25 -13.29 -6.70
C TYR A 60 -3.77 -13.63 -6.90
N ILE A 61 -3.25 -13.47 -8.12
CA ILE A 61 -1.84 -13.69 -8.45
C ILE A 61 -0.94 -12.72 -7.65
N LYS A 62 -1.29 -11.44 -7.62
CA LYS A 62 -0.56 -10.45 -6.81
C LYS A 62 -0.49 -10.83 -5.33
N ASN A 63 -1.62 -11.22 -4.76
CA ASN A 63 -1.68 -11.60 -3.35
C ASN A 63 -0.91 -12.91 -3.05
N ALA A 64 -0.76 -13.80 -4.01
CA ALA A 64 -0.02 -15.04 -3.87
C ALA A 64 1.47 -14.82 -3.56
N PHE A 65 2.07 -13.69 -3.96
CA PHE A 65 3.45 -13.35 -3.54
C PHE A 65 3.62 -13.32 -2.02
N GLY A 66 2.60 -12.84 -1.29
CA GLY A 66 2.60 -12.82 0.18
C GLY A 66 2.59 -14.20 0.85
N LYS A 67 2.23 -15.26 0.10
CA LYS A 67 2.17 -16.64 0.58
C LYS A 67 3.47 -17.41 0.37
N ARG A 68 4.44 -16.88 -0.38
CA ARG A 68 5.73 -17.52 -0.61
C ARG A 68 6.53 -17.62 0.68
N ILE A 69 7.27 -18.74 0.82
CA ILE A 69 8.02 -19.07 2.05
C ILE A 69 9.35 -18.32 2.09
N GLY A 70 10.08 -18.30 0.98
CA GLY A 70 11.42 -17.68 0.86
C GLY A 70 11.38 -16.17 0.71
N LYS A 71 10.82 -15.46 1.70
CA LYS A 71 10.58 -14.00 1.64
C LYS A 71 11.82 -13.18 1.24
N ASP A 72 13.00 -13.56 1.68
CA ASP A 72 14.24 -12.83 1.35
C ASP A 72 14.63 -13.03 -0.12
N CYS A 73 14.52 -14.26 -0.64
CA CYS A 73 14.77 -14.57 -2.05
C CYS A 73 13.78 -13.84 -2.95
N VAL A 74 12.48 -13.92 -2.62
CA VAL A 74 11.40 -13.21 -3.33
C VAL A 74 11.62 -11.69 -3.30
N SER A 75 12.01 -11.15 -2.16
CA SER A 75 12.27 -9.71 -2.00
C SER A 75 13.45 -9.25 -2.86
N LEU A 76 14.53 -10.03 -2.89
CA LEU A 76 15.70 -9.74 -3.74
C LEU A 76 15.32 -9.79 -5.22
N PHE A 77 14.60 -10.85 -5.63
CA PHE A 77 14.11 -10.98 -7.00
C PHE A 77 13.26 -9.78 -7.41
N LEU A 78 12.28 -9.41 -6.60
CA LEU A 78 11.39 -8.28 -6.89
C LEU A 78 12.14 -6.94 -6.91
N LYS A 79 13.14 -6.75 -6.03
CA LYS A 79 14.02 -5.56 -6.07
C LYS A 79 14.77 -5.45 -7.39
N ILE A 80 15.32 -6.56 -7.90
CA ILE A 80 16.01 -6.59 -9.20
C ILE A 80 15.02 -6.28 -10.34
N LYS A 81 13.81 -6.86 -10.29
CA LYS A 81 12.76 -6.56 -11.27
C LYS A 81 12.35 -5.10 -11.24
N PHE A 82 12.19 -4.50 -10.07
CA PHE A 82 11.85 -3.09 -9.91
C PHE A 82 12.84 -2.16 -10.62
N GLU A 83 14.14 -2.44 -10.52
CA GLU A 83 15.19 -1.64 -11.15
C GLU A 83 15.18 -1.71 -12.67
N GLN A 84 14.62 -2.76 -13.25
CA GLN A 84 14.55 -3.00 -14.69
C GLN A 84 13.19 -2.65 -15.30
N GLU A 85 12.16 -2.55 -14.47
CA GLU A 85 10.78 -2.37 -14.92
C GLU A 85 10.52 -0.92 -15.37
N LYS A 86 9.77 -0.79 -16.47
CA LYS A 86 9.36 0.50 -17.04
C LYS A 86 7.84 0.72 -16.96
N ASP A 87 7.09 -0.35 -16.73
CA ASP A 87 5.65 -0.27 -16.51
C ASP A 87 5.37 0.20 -15.08
N PHE A 88 4.87 1.42 -14.93
CA PHE A 88 4.62 2.03 -13.62
C PHE A 88 3.59 1.24 -12.78
N ILE A 89 2.66 0.51 -13.41
CA ILE A 89 1.71 -0.32 -12.67
C ILE A 89 2.46 -1.52 -12.04
N ALA A 90 3.33 -2.18 -12.80
CA ALA A 90 4.15 -3.26 -12.28
C ALA A 90 5.13 -2.78 -11.22
N GLN A 91 5.73 -1.59 -11.38
CA GLN A 91 6.56 -0.96 -10.34
C GLN A 91 5.74 -0.72 -9.05
N GLY A 92 4.54 -0.15 -9.17
CA GLY A 92 3.65 0.08 -8.04
C GLY A 92 3.24 -1.23 -7.34
N ASP A 93 3.01 -2.30 -8.11
CA ASP A 93 2.73 -3.63 -7.57
C ASP A 93 3.91 -4.21 -6.81
N ILE A 94 5.12 -4.09 -7.36
CA ILE A 94 6.35 -4.53 -6.68
C ILE A 94 6.53 -3.78 -5.35
N ILE A 95 6.39 -2.45 -5.35
CA ILE A 95 6.46 -1.64 -4.12
C ILE A 95 5.49 -2.19 -3.06
N GLN A 96 4.24 -2.42 -3.46
CA GLN A 96 3.21 -2.90 -2.55
C GLN A 96 3.49 -4.33 -2.06
N ILE A 97 3.95 -5.23 -2.92
CA ILE A 97 4.30 -6.60 -2.55
C ILE A 97 5.47 -6.60 -1.57
N LEU A 98 6.53 -5.80 -1.83
CA LEU A 98 7.65 -5.65 -0.91
C LEU A 98 7.20 -5.13 0.47
N GLY A 99 6.27 -4.18 0.49
CA GLY A 99 5.64 -3.69 1.73
C GLY A 99 4.89 -4.79 2.49
N ASN A 100 4.06 -5.58 1.80
CA ASN A 100 3.33 -6.71 2.38
C ASN A 100 4.25 -7.80 2.95
N LEU A 101 5.37 -8.07 2.27
CA LEU A 101 6.40 -9.00 2.73
C LEU A 101 7.21 -8.45 3.91
N LYS A 102 7.06 -7.17 4.26
CA LYS A 102 7.92 -6.45 5.19
C LYS A 102 9.40 -6.56 4.82
N SER A 103 9.66 -6.46 3.53
CA SER A 103 11.01 -6.58 2.96
C SER A 103 11.92 -5.46 3.46
N ASN A 104 13.19 -5.77 3.69
CA ASN A 104 14.22 -4.78 4.02
C ASN A 104 14.44 -3.73 2.92
N TYR A 105 13.97 -3.97 1.70
CA TYR A 105 14.03 -3.01 0.58
C TYR A 105 12.84 -2.06 0.54
N ALA A 106 11.72 -2.40 1.20
CA ALA A 106 10.44 -1.70 1.05
C ALA A 106 10.50 -0.24 1.48
N GLU A 107 11.05 0.05 2.68
CA GLU A 107 11.15 1.43 3.21
C GLU A 107 12.02 2.29 2.30
N LYS A 108 13.20 1.76 1.91
CA LYS A 108 14.13 2.51 1.06
C LYS A 108 13.53 2.83 -0.30
N ILE A 109 12.97 1.83 -0.99
CA ILE A 109 12.35 2.04 -2.31
C ILE A 109 11.18 3.04 -2.19
N ALA A 110 10.33 2.90 -1.18
CA ALA A 110 9.21 3.81 -0.99
C ALA A 110 9.67 5.25 -0.70
N LEU A 111 10.77 5.47 0.04
CA LEU A 111 11.35 6.80 0.26
C LEU A 111 11.98 7.38 -1.01
N ASP A 112 12.69 6.56 -1.79
CA ASP A 112 13.34 7.01 -3.03
C ASP A 112 12.31 7.45 -4.10
N TYR A 113 11.08 6.88 -4.08
CA TYR A 113 10.02 7.11 -5.08
C TYR A 113 8.78 7.84 -4.55
N ILE A 114 8.78 8.31 -3.31
CA ILE A 114 7.64 9.05 -2.74
C ILE A 114 7.34 10.38 -3.45
N HIS A 115 8.30 10.88 -4.22
CA HIS A 115 8.21 12.12 -5.01
C HIS A 115 8.06 11.86 -6.52
N ASP A 116 7.78 10.63 -6.92
CA ASP A 116 7.62 10.27 -8.33
C ASP A 116 6.51 11.10 -9.01
N ASP A 117 6.69 11.42 -10.30
CA ASP A 117 5.71 12.17 -11.07
C ASP A 117 4.38 11.40 -11.20
N ASN A 118 4.44 10.06 -11.20
CA ASN A 118 3.27 9.21 -11.29
C ASN A 118 2.54 9.12 -9.94
N GLN A 119 1.27 9.53 -9.93
CA GLN A 119 0.43 9.54 -8.73
C GLN A 119 0.23 8.14 -8.12
N ASP A 120 0.14 7.09 -8.94
CA ASP A 120 -0.06 5.73 -8.44
C ASP A 120 1.21 5.20 -7.74
N ILE A 121 2.39 5.56 -8.23
CA ILE A 121 3.66 5.26 -7.55
C ILE A 121 3.70 5.97 -6.20
N ARG A 122 3.42 7.28 -6.14
CA ARG A 122 3.37 8.03 -4.88
C ARG A 122 2.38 7.41 -3.90
N TYR A 123 1.18 7.03 -4.38
CA TYR A 123 0.18 6.34 -3.57
C TYR A 123 0.74 5.05 -2.93
N ARG A 124 1.38 4.19 -3.73
CA ARG A 124 1.98 2.94 -3.22
C ARG A 124 3.07 3.21 -2.19
N CYS A 125 3.93 4.20 -2.45
CA CYS A 125 4.98 4.60 -1.51
C CYS A 125 4.40 5.07 -0.17
N ILE A 126 3.41 5.96 -0.17
CA ILE A 126 2.74 6.46 1.03
C ILE A 126 2.16 5.29 1.87
N ILE A 127 1.42 4.39 1.23
CA ILE A 127 0.81 3.23 1.91
C ILE A 127 1.88 2.31 2.51
N VAL A 128 2.92 1.99 1.74
CA VAL A 128 4.00 1.10 2.19
C VAL A 128 4.77 1.73 3.36
N LEU A 129 5.06 3.03 3.32
CA LEU A 129 5.68 3.72 4.45
C LEU A 129 4.83 3.68 5.73
N GLY A 130 3.51 3.69 5.59
CA GLY A 130 2.60 3.45 6.73
C GLY A 130 2.75 2.05 7.32
N TRP A 131 3.01 1.02 6.50
CA TRP A 131 3.10 -0.37 6.95
C TRP A 131 4.44 -0.74 7.57
N VAL A 132 5.55 -0.24 7.00
CA VAL A 132 6.91 -0.65 7.38
C VAL A 132 7.74 0.45 8.03
N GLY A 133 7.33 1.71 7.90
CA GLY A 133 8.06 2.87 8.37
C GLY A 133 8.03 3.04 9.89
N THR A 134 8.97 3.84 10.36
CA THR A 134 9.07 4.29 11.75
C THR A 134 8.93 5.81 11.82
N SER A 135 9.18 6.42 12.99
CA SER A 135 9.21 7.89 13.08
C SER A 135 10.20 8.56 12.10
N LYS A 136 11.20 7.83 11.59
CA LYS A 136 12.18 8.35 10.64
C LYS A 136 11.57 8.78 9.30
N VAL A 137 10.45 8.19 8.90
CA VAL A 137 9.79 8.51 7.63
C VAL A 137 8.71 9.59 7.76
N LEU A 138 8.42 10.08 8.97
CA LEU A 138 7.39 11.09 9.21
C LEU A 138 7.64 12.40 8.46
N SER A 139 8.91 12.79 8.27
CA SER A 139 9.25 13.99 7.49
C SER A 139 8.81 13.87 6.02
N ALA A 140 9.06 12.72 5.39
CA ALA A 140 8.67 12.47 3.99
C ALA A 140 7.13 12.40 3.85
N LEU A 141 6.45 11.73 4.77
CA LEU A 141 4.98 11.71 4.80
C LEU A 141 4.38 13.09 5.07
N ASN A 142 5.00 13.90 5.93
CA ASN A 142 4.56 15.28 6.18
C ASN A 142 4.68 16.14 4.92
N GLU A 143 5.76 15.99 4.17
CA GLU A 143 5.92 16.70 2.91
C GLU A 143 4.82 16.33 1.91
N ARG A 144 4.46 15.05 1.80
CA ARG A 144 3.33 14.62 0.97
C ARG A 144 1.99 15.13 1.50
N MET A 145 1.78 15.12 2.82
CA MET A 145 0.57 15.65 3.44
C MET A 145 0.37 17.15 3.18
N LEU A 146 1.46 17.91 3.08
CA LEU A 146 1.40 19.36 2.83
C LEU A 146 1.32 19.72 1.35
N ASN A 147 2.05 18.99 0.48
CA ASN A 147 2.39 19.47 -0.85
C ASN A 147 1.94 18.55 -2.01
N ASP A 148 1.37 17.36 -1.74
CA ASP A 148 0.87 16.55 -2.86
C ASP A 148 -0.28 17.28 -3.56
N GLU A 149 -0.27 17.31 -4.89
CA GLU A 149 -1.34 17.92 -5.71
C GLU A 149 -2.70 17.25 -5.49
N SER A 150 -2.70 15.96 -5.16
CA SER A 150 -3.90 15.20 -4.88
C SER A 150 -4.30 15.34 -3.40
N GLY A 151 -5.46 15.93 -3.12
CA GLY A 151 -6.04 15.97 -1.75
C GLY A 151 -6.17 14.58 -1.16
N ARG A 152 -6.53 13.60 -1.99
CA ARG A 152 -6.60 12.19 -1.59
C ARG A 152 -5.25 11.66 -1.09
N LEU A 153 -4.14 11.96 -1.78
CA LEU A 153 -2.80 11.52 -1.34
C LEU A 153 -2.35 12.27 -0.08
N ARG A 154 -2.72 13.54 0.07
CA ARG A 154 -2.49 14.28 1.34
C ARG A 154 -3.23 13.59 2.51
N GLY A 155 -4.46 13.15 2.29
CA GLY A 155 -5.22 12.37 3.27
C GLY A 155 -4.58 11.00 3.58
N TYR A 156 -4.10 10.29 2.57
CA TYR A 156 -3.40 9.02 2.77
C TYR A 156 -2.08 9.19 3.52
N ALA A 157 -1.35 10.28 3.32
CA ALA A 157 -0.15 10.57 4.09
C ALA A 157 -0.46 10.73 5.60
N ALA A 158 -1.54 11.41 5.94
CA ALA A 158 -2.01 11.49 7.33
C ALA A 158 -2.42 10.11 7.88
N THR A 159 -3.11 9.28 7.12
CA THR A 159 -3.50 7.93 7.56
C THR A 159 -2.31 6.97 7.62
N ALA A 160 -1.27 7.13 6.78
CA ALA A 160 -0.01 6.41 6.90
C ALA A 160 0.70 6.74 8.22
N MET A 161 0.69 8.02 8.66
CA MET A 161 1.18 8.40 9.98
C MET A 161 0.38 7.75 11.11
N ARG A 162 -0.95 7.57 10.96
CA ARG A 162 -1.79 6.80 11.90
C ARG A 162 -1.29 5.36 12.04
N GLN A 163 -0.93 4.69 10.94
CA GLN A 163 -0.38 3.34 10.95
C GLN A 163 0.97 3.29 11.69
N ILE A 164 1.83 4.27 11.45
CA ILE A 164 3.10 4.40 12.17
C ILE A 164 2.87 4.57 13.67
N TRP A 165 1.96 5.46 14.07
CA TRP A 165 1.62 5.60 15.48
C TRP A 165 1.11 4.30 16.10
N TYR A 166 0.27 3.54 15.40
CA TYR A 166 -0.25 2.27 15.89
C TYR A 166 0.88 1.28 16.23
N ASN A 167 1.90 1.22 15.38
CA ASN A 167 3.08 0.38 15.58
C ASN A 167 4.13 1.01 16.53
N HIS A 168 4.19 2.33 16.58
CA HIS A 168 5.16 3.13 17.32
C HIS A 168 4.46 4.23 18.13
N PRO A 169 3.80 3.93 19.26
CA PRO A 169 2.95 4.90 20.00
C PRO A 169 3.66 6.17 20.47
N LYS A 170 4.99 6.13 20.58
CA LYS A 170 5.80 7.30 20.96
C LYS A 170 5.81 8.43 19.93
N SER A 171 5.42 8.15 18.68
CA SER A 171 5.31 9.16 17.60
C SER A 171 4.07 10.05 17.70
N LYS A 172 3.20 9.82 18.67
CA LYS A 172 1.89 10.47 18.81
C LYS A 172 1.96 12.00 18.79
N ASP A 173 2.80 12.58 19.63
CA ASP A 173 2.86 14.04 19.81
C ASP A 173 3.49 14.71 18.57
N GLU A 174 4.48 14.05 17.96
CA GLU A 174 5.08 14.50 16.71
C GLU A 174 4.04 14.54 15.57
N ILE A 175 3.29 13.46 15.37
CA ILE A 175 2.23 13.38 14.34
C ILE A 175 1.15 14.42 14.60
N ALA A 176 0.70 14.59 15.84
CA ALA A 176 -0.29 15.60 16.19
C ALA A 176 0.21 17.02 15.89
N GLY A 177 1.49 17.29 16.15
CA GLY A 177 2.12 18.57 15.82
C GLY A 177 2.19 18.84 14.31
N LEU A 178 2.46 17.80 13.49
CA LEU A 178 2.47 17.89 12.04
C LEU A 178 1.06 18.19 11.49
N ILE A 179 0.06 17.42 11.94
CA ILE A 179 -1.33 17.63 11.52
C ILE A 179 -1.88 18.99 11.98
N LYS A 180 -1.52 19.45 13.21
CA LYS A 180 -1.91 20.75 13.70
C LYS A 180 -1.47 21.91 12.78
N LYS A 181 -0.28 21.78 12.17
CA LYS A 181 0.23 22.78 11.21
C LYS A 181 -0.48 22.71 9.88
N ALA A 182 -0.82 21.51 9.41
CA ALA A 182 -1.40 21.29 8.08
C ALA A 182 -2.90 21.63 8.03
N ILE A 183 -3.66 21.24 9.05
CA ILE A 183 -5.13 21.23 9.01
C ILE A 183 -5.78 22.61 8.87
N ASN A 184 -5.11 23.68 9.34
CA ASN A 184 -5.66 25.04 9.26
C ASN A 184 -5.87 25.49 7.81
N ASP A 185 -4.88 25.28 6.97
CA ASP A 185 -4.83 25.80 5.59
C ASP A 185 -5.39 24.78 4.58
N GLU A 186 -5.60 23.52 4.99
CA GLU A 186 -6.17 22.49 4.14
C GLU A 186 -7.66 22.78 3.84
N ILE A 187 -8.03 22.71 2.57
CA ILE A 187 -9.41 22.95 2.09
C ILE A 187 -10.04 21.73 1.41
N ASP A 188 -9.22 20.76 1.02
CA ASP A 188 -9.69 19.56 0.35
C ASP A 188 -10.31 18.58 1.36
N ASN A 189 -11.52 18.11 1.06
CA ASN A 189 -12.27 17.25 1.96
C ASN A 189 -11.62 15.87 2.16
N GLU A 190 -10.99 15.27 1.14
CA GLU A 190 -10.33 13.96 1.26
C GLU A 190 -9.09 14.08 2.15
N ALA A 191 -8.32 15.16 2.01
CA ALA A 191 -7.19 15.45 2.87
C ALA A 191 -7.63 15.67 4.33
N LEU A 192 -8.65 16.51 4.53
CA LEU A 192 -9.22 16.77 5.86
C LEU A 192 -9.72 15.51 6.54
N VAL A 193 -10.40 14.62 5.82
CA VAL A 193 -10.88 13.33 6.35
C VAL A 193 -9.72 12.53 6.90
N GLY A 194 -8.63 12.35 6.14
CA GLY A 194 -7.45 11.61 6.61
C GLY A 194 -6.82 12.19 7.88
N MET A 195 -6.68 13.53 7.93
CA MET A 195 -6.14 14.24 9.09
C MET A 195 -7.03 14.09 10.33
N ILE A 196 -8.34 14.32 10.17
CA ILE A 196 -9.32 14.28 11.27
C ILE A 196 -9.43 12.87 11.86
N ILE A 197 -9.59 11.84 11.01
CA ILE A 197 -9.69 10.45 11.46
C ILE A 197 -8.41 10.04 12.19
N THR A 198 -7.23 10.44 11.70
CA THR A 198 -5.96 10.18 12.38
C THR A 198 -5.95 10.75 13.81
N ILE A 199 -6.37 12.00 14.00
CA ILE A 199 -6.45 12.61 15.33
C ILE A 199 -7.52 11.94 16.20
N GLN A 200 -8.69 11.62 15.63
CA GLN A 200 -9.75 10.94 16.37
C GLN A 200 -9.26 9.61 16.96
N ASP A 201 -8.57 8.81 16.16
CA ASP A 201 -8.08 7.50 16.59
C ASP A 201 -6.95 7.61 17.61
N MET A 202 -5.95 8.45 17.33
CA MET A 202 -4.81 8.65 18.22
C MET A 202 -5.21 9.10 19.62
N TYR A 203 -6.25 9.92 19.74
CA TYR A 203 -6.72 10.47 21.00
C TYR A 203 -8.02 9.84 21.50
N ARG A 204 -8.60 8.88 20.76
CA ARG A 204 -9.89 8.25 21.06
C ARG A 204 -10.99 9.31 21.30
N LYS A 205 -11.00 10.36 20.48
CA LYS A 205 -11.93 11.47 20.55
C LYS A 205 -12.92 11.46 19.40
N LYS A 206 -14.21 11.70 19.70
CA LYS A 206 -15.24 11.92 18.69
C LYS A 206 -15.18 13.37 18.24
N LEU A 207 -14.64 13.65 17.05
CA LEU A 207 -14.50 14.99 16.49
C LEU A 207 -15.49 15.29 15.37
N GLY A 208 -16.39 14.35 15.05
CA GLY A 208 -17.50 14.58 14.14
C GLY A 208 -17.55 13.69 12.91
N LEU A 209 -16.52 12.91 12.66
CA LEU A 209 -16.53 11.90 11.60
C LEU A 209 -16.76 10.49 12.18
N LYS A 210 -17.34 9.61 11.35
CA LYS A 210 -17.51 8.19 11.64
C LYS A 210 -16.92 7.41 10.48
N GLU A 211 -15.98 6.51 10.78
CA GLU A 211 -15.43 5.55 9.83
C GLU A 211 -16.15 4.21 10.00
N SER A 212 -16.63 3.63 8.90
CA SER A 212 -17.22 2.28 8.89
C SER A 212 -16.13 1.22 8.93
N THR A 213 -16.51 -0.04 9.19
CA THR A 213 -15.59 -1.18 9.10
C THR A 213 -15.03 -1.41 7.69
N TYR A 214 -15.65 -0.80 6.68
CA TYR A 214 -15.22 -0.88 5.28
C TYR A 214 -14.41 0.34 4.83
N GLY A 215 -14.16 1.31 5.75
CA GLY A 215 -13.38 2.51 5.45
C GLY A 215 -14.20 3.70 4.92
N ASP A 216 -15.53 3.55 4.76
CA ASP A 216 -16.38 4.68 4.38
C ASP A 216 -16.47 5.68 5.53
N VAL A 217 -16.35 6.97 5.21
CA VAL A 217 -16.42 8.04 6.20
C VAL A 217 -17.68 8.87 6.00
N SER A 218 -18.37 9.15 7.09
CA SER A 218 -19.57 9.97 7.14
C SER A 218 -19.47 11.07 8.20
N GLY A 219 -20.18 12.18 7.99
CA GLY A 219 -20.19 13.33 8.88
C GLY A 219 -19.97 14.66 8.14
N ASN A 220 -20.08 15.78 8.86
CA ASN A 220 -19.79 17.09 8.31
C ASN A 220 -18.30 17.40 8.46
N VAL A 221 -17.54 17.40 7.36
CA VAL A 221 -16.07 17.55 7.35
C VAL A 221 -15.64 18.91 7.89
N LEU A 222 -16.33 20.01 7.54
CA LEU A 222 -15.96 21.35 7.98
C LEU A 222 -16.21 21.55 9.50
N GLU A 223 -17.33 21.04 10.00
CA GLU A 223 -17.61 21.06 11.44
C GLU A 223 -16.59 20.20 12.22
N ALA A 224 -16.21 19.05 11.65
CA ALA A 224 -15.22 18.17 12.23
C ALA A 224 -13.81 18.80 12.19
N LYS A 225 -13.46 19.55 11.13
CA LYS A 225 -12.23 20.34 11.05
C LYS A 225 -12.16 21.34 12.22
N ASP A 226 -13.22 22.13 12.42
CA ASP A 226 -13.26 23.13 13.51
C ASP A 226 -13.09 22.48 14.90
N LYS A 227 -13.77 21.36 15.13
CA LYS A 227 -13.64 20.60 16.38
C LYS A 227 -12.22 20.06 16.57
N THR A 228 -11.60 19.58 15.49
CA THR A 228 -10.23 19.05 15.51
C THR A 228 -9.22 20.14 15.80
N ILE A 229 -9.33 21.29 15.16
CA ILE A 229 -8.49 22.46 15.41
C ILE A 229 -8.60 22.88 16.88
N LYS A 230 -9.84 23.08 17.39
CA LYS A 230 -10.06 23.45 18.80
C LYS A 230 -9.50 22.42 19.79
N PHE A 231 -9.53 21.14 19.44
CA PHE A 231 -8.94 20.08 20.23
C PHE A 231 -7.41 20.15 20.23
N LEU A 232 -6.78 20.26 19.06
CA LEU A 232 -5.31 20.33 18.92
C LEU A 232 -4.70 21.57 19.56
N PHE A 233 -5.44 22.68 19.64
CA PHE A 233 -4.96 23.89 20.36
C PHE A 233 -4.96 23.76 21.89
N LYS A 234 -5.63 22.74 22.43
CA LYS A 234 -5.66 22.47 23.89
C LYS A 234 -4.61 21.44 24.34
N LEU A 235 -3.93 20.80 23.38
CA LEU A 235 -2.79 19.92 23.63
C LEU A 235 -1.51 20.75 23.79
#